data_ab5abf0d80129208c8e71820589d1483
#
_entry.id   ab5abf0d80129208c8e71820589d1483
#
_cell.length_a   1.000
_cell.length_b   1.000
_cell.length_c   1.000
_cell.angle_alpha   90.00
_cell.angle_beta   90.00
_cell.angle_gamma   90.00
#
_symmetry.space_group_name_H-M   'P 1'
#
loop_
_entity.id
_entity.type
_entity.pdbx_description
1 polymer ?
#
loop_
_entity_poly.entity_id
_entity_poly.type
_entity_poly.pdbx_seq_one_letter_code
_entity_poly.pdbx_strand_id
1 'polypeptide(L)'
;MKLIILAAALIIAFNSTGQNINSKVTEYLGAEKAHELFSNNADKYNHLLNFINHSWYVQDVAFKDLSDLKDFRTVNFKGTGPNLFDDGKNFLIENFNPLLYEIKIQDKYPTIYKLGETGKIIVFYSREYFIEKAKEIK
;
A
#
# COMPACT_ATOMS: atom_id res chain seq x y z
N MET A 1 12.37 0.41 44.86
CA MET A 1 13.40 0.89 43.94
C MET A 1 13.85 -0.14 42.89
N LYS A 2 13.97 -1.41 43.20
CA LYS A 2 14.40 -2.45 42.25
C LYS A 2 13.37 -2.73 41.10
N LEU A 3 12.08 -2.55 41.33
CA LEU A 3 11.01 -2.81 40.31
C LEU A 3 10.98 -1.77 39.19
N ILE A 4 11.30 -0.51 39.49
CA ILE A 4 11.28 0.60 38.51
C ILE A 4 12.43 0.48 37.51
N ILE A 5 13.59 -0.02 37.97
CA ILE A 5 14.76 -0.22 37.11
C ILE A 5 14.52 -1.38 36.11
N LEU A 6 13.81 -2.43 36.53
CA LEU A 6 13.48 -3.56 35.68
C LEU A 6 12.47 -3.15 34.58
N ALA A 7 11.50 -2.30 34.88
CA ALA A 7 10.53 -1.79 33.92
C ALA A 7 11.19 -0.87 32.86
N ALA A 8 12.13 -0.02 33.30
CA ALA A 8 12.92 0.83 32.42
C ALA A 8 13.83 0.03 31.47
N ALA A 9 14.45 -1.05 31.97
CA ALA A 9 15.28 -1.94 31.16
C ALA A 9 14.46 -2.72 30.14
N LEU A 10 13.23 -3.13 30.45
CA LEU A 10 12.33 -3.77 29.52
C LEU A 10 11.90 -2.80 28.39
N ILE A 11 11.61 -1.54 28.69
CA ILE A 11 11.26 -0.52 27.71
C ILE A 11 12.43 -0.21 26.76
N ILE A 12 13.66 -0.19 27.29
CA ILE A 12 14.86 0.01 26.48
C ILE A 12 15.14 -1.19 25.57
N ALA A 13 14.87 -2.42 26.03
CA ALA A 13 15.02 -3.63 25.21
C ALA A 13 14.03 -3.68 24.04
N PHE A 14 12.82 -3.17 24.21
CA PHE A 14 11.84 -3.06 23.10
C PHE A 14 12.21 -1.99 22.06
N ASN A 15 12.93 -0.95 22.44
CA ASN A 15 13.39 0.10 21.51
C ASN A 15 14.74 -0.20 20.84
N SER A 16 15.49 -1.20 21.31
CA SER A 16 16.82 -1.49 20.79
C SER A 16 16.87 -2.47 19.63
N THR A 17 15.78 -3.15 19.32
CA THR A 17 15.64 -3.94 18.08
C THR A 17 15.11 -3.05 16.96
N GLY A 18 15.90 -2.11 16.46
CA GLY A 18 15.58 -1.15 15.41
C GLY A 18 15.27 -1.78 14.06
N GLN A 19 14.35 -2.74 14.03
CA GLN A 19 13.81 -3.31 12.83
C GLN A 19 12.73 -2.37 12.32
N ASN A 20 13.04 -1.72 11.21
CA ASN A 20 12.18 -0.73 10.60
C ASN A 20 11.05 -1.41 9.84
N ILE A 21 9.98 -1.78 10.55
CA ILE A 21 8.77 -2.33 9.94
C ILE A 21 8.13 -1.24 9.08
N ASN A 22 7.74 -1.61 7.86
CA ASN A 22 7.14 -0.67 6.93
C ASN A 22 5.85 -0.04 7.50
N SER A 23 5.78 1.28 7.46
CA SER A 23 4.67 2.04 8.04
C SER A 23 3.30 1.67 7.44
N LYS A 24 3.23 1.36 6.15
CA LYS A 24 1.98 0.96 5.48
C LYS A 24 1.50 -0.42 5.93
N VAL A 25 2.42 -1.33 6.25
CA VAL A 25 2.06 -2.64 6.85
C VAL A 25 1.54 -2.44 8.26
N THR A 26 2.19 -1.57 9.04
CA THR A 26 1.76 -1.22 10.40
C THR A 26 0.39 -0.54 10.41
N GLU A 27 0.15 0.36 9.45
CA GLU A 27 -1.14 1.04 9.29
C GLU A 27 -2.28 0.05 9.00
N TYR A 28 -2.00 -0.98 8.20
CA TYR A 28 -2.99 -1.99 7.82
C TYR A 28 -3.26 -3.03 8.91
N LEU A 29 -2.21 -3.58 9.54
CA LEU A 29 -2.32 -4.68 10.50
C LEU A 29 -2.37 -4.22 11.96
N GLY A 30 -1.91 -3.01 12.26
CA GLY A 30 -1.54 -2.58 13.61
C GLY A 30 -0.11 -3.00 13.98
N ALA A 31 0.51 -2.29 14.92
CA ALA A 31 1.93 -2.46 15.26
C ALA A 31 2.27 -3.88 15.74
N GLU A 32 1.45 -4.46 16.59
CA GLU A 32 1.67 -5.79 17.16
C GLU A 32 1.66 -6.89 16.08
N LYS A 33 0.61 -6.93 15.25
CA LYS A 33 0.48 -7.93 14.19
C LYS A 33 1.51 -7.75 13.08
N ALA A 34 1.89 -6.52 12.77
CA ALA A 34 2.94 -6.25 11.80
C ALA A 34 4.29 -6.77 12.30
N HIS A 35 4.60 -6.58 13.57
CA HIS A 35 5.81 -7.12 14.21
C HIS A 35 5.80 -8.65 14.25
N GLU A 36 4.68 -9.25 14.64
CA GLU A 36 4.51 -10.71 14.64
C GLU A 36 4.71 -11.31 13.24
N LEU A 37 4.10 -10.70 12.22
CA LEU A 37 4.24 -11.15 10.84
C LEU A 37 5.68 -11.04 10.35
N PHE A 38 6.34 -9.92 10.63
CA PHE A 38 7.73 -9.68 10.28
C PHE A 38 8.67 -10.73 10.90
N SER A 39 8.45 -11.06 12.19
CA SER A 39 9.32 -11.97 12.94
C SER A 39 9.08 -13.44 12.60
N ASN A 40 7.83 -13.84 12.37
CA ASN A 40 7.41 -15.24 12.28
C ASN A 40 7.12 -15.71 10.86
N ASN A 41 6.87 -14.81 9.92
CA ASN A 41 6.54 -15.15 8.54
C ASN A 41 7.08 -14.10 7.55
N ALA A 42 8.38 -14.12 7.35
CA ALA A 42 9.08 -13.17 6.48
C ALA A 42 8.57 -13.22 5.03
N ASP A 43 8.22 -14.40 4.52
CA ASP A 43 7.72 -14.54 3.14
C ASP A 43 6.39 -13.80 2.95
N LYS A 44 5.46 -13.95 3.89
CA LYS A 44 4.17 -13.25 3.85
C LYS A 44 4.35 -11.74 4.03
N TYR A 45 5.25 -11.33 4.91
CA TYR A 45 5.59 -9.92 5.09
C TYR A 45 6.16 -9.31 3.79
N ASN A 46 7.12 -9.98 3.18
CA ASN A 46 7.71 -9.55 1.90
C ASN A 46 6.69 -9.53 0.76
N HIS A 47 5.74 -10.47 0.76
CA HIS A 47 4.64 -10.45 -0.21
C HIS A 47 3.78 -9.18 -0.07
N LEU A 48 3.45 -8.76 1.15
CA LEU A 48 2.75 -7.49 1.39
C LEU A 48 3.57 -6.28 0.93
N LEU A 49 4.88 -6.26 1.20
CA LEU A 49 5.76 -5.19 0.73
C LEU A 49 5.81 -5.11 -0.79
N ASN A 50 5.93 -6.23 -1.46
CA ASN A 50 5.94 -6.29 -2.92
C ASN A 50 4.61 -5.80 -3.50
N PHE A 51 3.50 -6.15 -2.88
CA PHE A 51 2.18 -5.66 -3.27
C PHE A 51 2.09 -4.14 -3.12
N ILE A 52 2.48 -3.59 -1.98
CA ILE A 52 2.46 -2.15 -1.72
C ILE A 52 3.31 -1.38 -2.73
N ASN A 53 4.51 -1.88 -3.03
CA ASN A 53 5.51 -1.14 -3.79
C ASN A 53 5.48 -1.38 -5.30
N HIS A 54 4.99 -2.54 -5.75
CA HIS A 54 5.18 -3.01 -7.13
C HIS A 54 3.90 -3.47 -7.84
N SER A 55 2.74 -3.46 -7.18
CA SER A 55 1.50 -3.95 -7.80
C SER A 55 0.75 -2.91 -8.62
N TRP A 56 1.15 -1.66 -8.57
CA TRP A 56 0.44 -0.55 -9.17
C TRP A 56 1.37 0.60 -9.57
N TYR A 57 0.87 1.49 -10.43
CA TYR A 57 1.51 2.76 -10.77
C TYR A 57 0.46 3.80 -11.15
N VAL A 58 0.85 5.07 -11.10
CA VAL A 58 0.04 6.20 -11.55
C VAL A 58 0.60 6.75 -12.86
N GLN A 59 -0.27 7.07 -13.80
CA GLN A 59 0.08 7.62 -15.10
C GLN A 59 -0.77 8.84 -15.43
N ASP A 60 -0.13 9.87 -15.98
CA ASP A 60 -0.84 10.99 -16.61
C ASP A 60 -1.48 10.54 -17.93
N VAL A 61 -2.70 11.01 -18.17
CA VAL A 61 -3.43 10.72 -19.40
C VAL A 61 -3.42 11.95 -20.29
N ALA A 62 -3.05 11.78 -21.55
CA ALA A 62 -3.09 12.86 -22.53
C ALA A 62 -4.50 13.42 -22.67
N PHE A 63 -4.63 14.74 -22.79
CA PHE A 63 -5.93 15.44 -22.83
C PHE A 63 -6.89 14.86 -23.89
N LYS A 64 -6.37 14.44 -25.04
CA LYS A 64 -7.15 13.79 -26.11
C LYS A 64 -7.79 12.46 -25.68
N ASP A 65 -7.19 11.77 -24.71
CA ASP A 65 -7.62 10.44 -24.27
C ASP A 65 -8.57 10.54 -23.05
N LEU A 66 -8.82 11.74 -22.53
CA LEU A 66 -9.71 11.95 -21.37
C LEU A 66 -11.17 11.58 -21.69
N SER A 67 -11.59 11.69 -22.95
CA SER A 67 -12.92 11.26 -23.38
C SER A 67 -13.10 9.76 -23.27
N ASP A 68 -12.05 9.00 -23.47
CA ASP A 68 -12.06 7.54 -23.39
C ASP A 68 -12.10 7.06 -21.93
N LEU A 69 -11.73 7.94 -21.00
CA LEU A 69 -11.80 7.65 -19.56
C LEU A 69 -13.22 7.59 -18.98
N LYS A 70 -14.26 7.94 -19.76
CA LYS A 70 -15.67 7.83 -19.30
C LYS A 70 -16.01 6.41 -18.88
N ASP A 71 -15.44 5.43 -19.57
CA ASP A 71 -15.72 4.01 -19.37
C ASP A 71 -14.88 3.42 -18.21
N PHE A 72 -13.86 4.14 -17.73
CA PHE A 72 -13.08 3.72 -16.58
C PHE A 72 -13.80 4.05 -15.27
N ARG A 73 -13.80 3.08 -14.39
CA ARG A 73 -14.38 3.25 -13.07
C ARG A 73 -13.58 4.30 -12.29
N THR A 74 -14.28 5.27 -11.72
CA THR A 74 -13.67 6.11 -10.68
C THR A 74 -13.35 5.24 -9.49
N VAL A 75 -12.13 5.36 -8.96
CA VAL A 75 -11.78 4.66 -7.72
C VAL A 75 -12.69 5.17 -6.62
N ASN A 76 -13.57 4.32 -6.18
CA ASN A 76 -14.32 4.53 -4.98
C ASN A 76 -13.46 3.95 -3.85
N PHE A 77 -12.60 4.79 -3.28
CA PHE A 77 -11.76 4.41 -2.16
C PHE A 77 -12.63 4.21 -0.90
N LYS A 78 -13.37 3.10 -0.88
CA LYS A 78 -14.00 2.63 0.33
C LYS A 78 -12.90 2.10 1.24
N GLY A 79 -12.65 2.77 2.32
CA GLY A 79 -11.66 2.37 3.28
C GLY A 79 -11.50 3.38 4.40
N THR A 80 -10.63 3.06 5.34
CA THR A 80 -10.33 3.86 6.53
C THR A 80 -9.09 4.75 6.33
N GLY A 81 -8.60 4.85 5.09
CA GLY A 81 -7.38 5.59 4.78
C GLY A 81 -7.53 7.11 4.85
N PRO A 82 -6.39 7.84 4.84
CA PRO A 82 -6.38 9.29 4.83
C PRO A 82 -6.97 9.85 3.52
N ASN A 83 -7.25 11.14 3.50
CA ASN A 83 -7.66 11.80 2.27
C ASN A 83 -6.54 11.68 1.20
N LEU A 84 -6.90 11.20 0.03
CA LEU A 84 -5.98 10.97 -1.09
C LEU A 84 -5.94 12.11 -2.09
N PHE A 85 -6.77 13.13 -1.91
CA PHE A 85 -6.84 14.26 -2.82
C PHE A 85 -6.68 15.57 -2.07
N ASP A 86 -5.81 16.42 -2.57
CA ASP A 86 -5.68 17.80 -2.15
C ASP A 86 -6.76 18.63 -2.85
N ASP A 87 -7.70 19.21 -2.08
CA ASP A 87 -8.84 19.96 -2.58
C ASP A 87 -9.57 19.34 -3.78
N GLY A 88 -9.54 18.00 -3.88
CA GLY A 88 -10.14 17.25 -4.97
C GLY A 88 -9.41 17.33 -6.31
N LYS A 89 -8.25 17.98 -6.38
CA LYS A 89 -7.53 18.26 -7.63
C LYS A 89 -6.24 17.46 -7.81
N ASN A 90 -5.48 17.25 -6.73
CA ASN A 90 -4.21 16.54 -6.80
C ASN A 90 -4.30 15.21 -6.04
N PHE A 91 -3.74 14.17 -6.63
CA PHE A 91 -3.62 12.87 -5.97
C PHE A 91 -2.37 12.83 -5.11
N LEU A 92 -2.54 12.58 -3.82
CA LEU A 92 -1.46 12.48 -2.83
C LEU A 92 -0.93 11.04 -2.81
N ILE A 93 -0.03 10.74 -3.73
CA ILE A 93 0.51 9.39 -3.94
C ILE A 93 1.20 8.83 -2.69
N GLU A 94 1.85 9.66 -1.91
CA GLU A 94 2.53 9.30 -0.66
C GLU A 94 1.57 8.77 0.42
N ASN A 95 0.32 9.25 0.40
CA ASN A 95 -0.71 8.82 1.34
C ASN A 95 -1.40 7.52 0.93
N PHE A 96 -1.16 7.05 -0.29
CA PHE A 96 -1.84 5.88 -0.80
C PHE A 96 -1.23 4.58 -0.27
N ASN A 97 -2.06 3.82 0.44
CA ASN A 97 -1.76 2.47 0.90
C ASN A 97 -2.80 1.50 0.32
N PRO A 98 -2.45 0.71 -0.71
CA PRO A 98 -3.42 -0.15 -1.39
C PRO A 98 -4.08 -1.19 -0.49
N LEU A 99 -3.47 -1.51 0.66
CA LEU A 99 -4.02 -2.46 1.63
C LEU A 99 -5.27 -1.93 2.37
N LEU A 100 -5.47 -0.61 2.40
CA LEU A 100 -6.59 0.03 3.12
C LEU A 100 -7.86 0.16 2.29
N TYR A 101 -7.82 -0.23 1.02
CA TYR A 101 -8.91 -0.02 0.08
C TYR A 101 -9.36 -1.31 -0.59
N GLU A 102 -10.64 -1.37 -0.96
CA GLU A 102 -11.19 -2.47 -1.74
C GLU A 102 -10.79 -2.33 -3.20
N ILE A 103 -9.75 -3.03 -3.60
CA ILE A 103 -9.24 -3.03 -4.97
C ILE A 103 -9.51 -4.40 -5.60
N LYS A 104 -10.19 -4.41 -6.74
CA LYS A 104 -10.39 -5.63 -7.52
C LYS A 104 -9.17 -5.86 -8.41
N ILE A 105 -8.39 -6.88 -8.10
CA ILE A 105 -7.30 -7.36 -8.95
C ILE A 105 -7.82 -8.48 -9.84
N GLN A 106 -7.64 -8.32 -11.16
CA GLN A 106 -7.98 -9.34 -12.14
C GLN A 106 -6.82 -10.32 -12.35
N ASP A 107 -7.14 -11.53 -12.78
CA ASP A 107 -6.11 -12.56 -12.97
C ASP A 107 -5.20 -12.27 -14.16
N LYS A 108 -5.78 -11.92 -15.31
CA LYS A 108 -5.05 -11.79 -16.59
C LYS A 108 -4.85 -10.38 -17.10
N TYR A 109 -5.72 -9.46 -16.72
CA TYR A 109 -5.71 -8.09 -17.24
C TYR A 109 -5.47 -7.08 -16.14
N PRO A 110 -4.79 -5.95 -16.44
CA PRO A 110 -4.67 -4.86 -15.48
C PRO A 110 -6.03 -4.27 -15.16
N THR A 111 -6.17 -3.76 -13.95
CA THR A 111 -7.35 -3.01 -13.51
C THR A 111 -7.01 -1.54 -13.50
N ILE A 112 -7.77 -0.74 -14.24
CA ILE A 112 -7.53 0.69 -14.42
C ILE A 112 -8.65 1.48 -13.77
N TYR A 113 -8.27 2.48 -12.97
CA TYR A 113 -9.21 3.40 -12.34
C TYR A 113 -8.84 4.85 -12.64
N LYS A 114 -9.87 5.64 -12.84
CA LYS A 114 -9.73 7.10 -12.97
C LYS A 114 -9.54 7.72 -11.57
N LEU A 115 -8.55 8.58 -11.41
CA LEU A 115 -8.29 9.30 -10.17
C LEU A 115 -9.04 10.65 -10.15
N GLY A 116 -10.34 10.60 -9.88
CA GLY A 116 -11.18 11.79 -9.81
C GLY A 116 -11.07 12.67 -11.07
N GLU A 117 -10.94 13.96 -10.89
CA GLU A 117 -10.78 14.95 -11.98
C GLU A 117 -9.31 15.38 -12.19
N THR A 118 -8.36 14.57 -11.74
CA THR A 118 -6.93 14.92 -11.78
C THR A 118 -6.28 14.78 -13.16
N GLY A 119 -6.94 14.14 -14.14
CA GLY A 119 -6.33 13.74 -15.41
C GLY A 119 -5.33 12.59 -15.28
N LYS A 120 -5.38 11.86 -14.18
CA LYS A 120 -4.52 10.72 -13.90
C LYS A 120 -5.33 9.43 -13.79
N ILE A 121 -4.68 8.33 -14.11
CA ILE A 121 -5.19 6.97 -13.86
C ILE A 121 -4.25 6.23 -12.91
N ILE A 122 -4.80 5.30 -12.14
CA ILE A 122 -4.04 4.30 -11.42
C ILE A 122 -4.26 2.94 -12.06
N VAL A 123 -3.18 2.24 -12.31
CA VAL A 123 -3.18 0.92 -12.94
C VAL A 123 -2.67 -0.10 -11.94
N PHE A 124 -3.48 -1.11 -11.67
CA PHE A 124 -3.06 -2.29 -10.91
C PHE A 124 -2.72 -3.41 -11.89
N TYR A 125 -1.53 -3.97 -11.78
CA TYR A 125 -1.13 -5.12 -12.57
C TYR A 125 -2.05 -6.32 -12.32
N SER A 126 -2.18 -7.18 -13.33
CA SER A 126 -2.85 -8.46 -13.15
C SER A 126 -2.13 -9.34 -12.13
N ARG A 127 -2.86 -10.28 -11.53
CA ARG A 127 -2.27 -11.21 -10.57
C ARG A 127 -1.14 -12.04 -11.20
N GLU A 128 -1.33 -12.52 -12.42
CA GLU A 128 -0.31 -13.29 -13.16
C GLU A 128 0.97 -12.48 -13.36
N TYR A 129 0.85 -11.24 -13.83
CA TYR A 129 2.01 -10.37 -14.01
C TYR A 129 2.73 -10.07 -12.70
N PHE A 130 1.97 -9.76 -11.63
CA PHE A 130 2.55 -9.48 -10.31
C PHE A 130 3.31 -10.68 -9.74
N ILE A 131 2.78 -11.89 -9.88
CA ILE A 131 3.45 -13.13 -9.44
C ILE A 131 4.76 -13.34 -10.20
N GLU A 132 4.78 -13.11 -11.51
CA GLU A 132 6.01 -13.23 -12.31
C GLU A 132 7.06 -12.20 -11.89
N LYS A 133 6.66 -10.94 -11.72
CA LYS A 133 7.56 -9.88 -11.26
C LYS A 133 8.09 -10.11 -9.86
N ALA A 134 7.30 -10.62 -8.96
CA ALA A 134 7.74 -10.96 -7.59
C ALA A 134 8.85 -12.02 -7.57
N LYS A 135 8.93 -12.88 -8.58
CA LYS A 135 10.03 -13.86 -8.73
C LYS A 135 11.35 -13.22 -9.16
N GLU A 136 11.30 -12.08 -9.88
CA GLU A 136 12.48 -11.36 -10.36
C GLU A 136 13.12 -10.48 -9.26
N ILE A 137 12.37 -10.13 -8.21
CA ILE A 137 12.80 -9.22 -7.13
C ILE A 137 13.62 -9.95 -6.03
N LYS A 138 13.89 -11.23 -6.16
CA LYS A 138 14.67 -12.01 -5.19
C LYS A 138 16.16 -11.73 -5.23
#